data_85b266822424271817fe003f401ae72f
#
_entry.id   85b266822424271817fe003f401ae72f
#
_cell.length_a   1.000
_cell.length_b   1.000
_cell.length_c   1.000
_cell.angle_alpha   90.00
_cell.angle_beta   90.00
_cell.angle_gamma   90.00
#
_symmetry.space_group_name_H-M   'P 1'
#
loop_
_entity.id
_entity.type
_entity.pdbx_description
1 polymer ?
#
loop_
_entity_poly.entity_id
_entity_poly.type
_entity_poly.pdbx_seq_one_letter_code
_entity_poly.pdbx_strand_id
1 'polypeptide(L)'
;MAAEVIMPALGMAQETGKVLRWLKAEGDAVVKGEPLLEIETDKVTVELEAPAAGTLAAVSAAEGDEVPVGRAIAYVLAAGEAAPAPSAPARAEAAAPAPIAAVPVPAATEARPARRPLASPKARRLAAKRGVDLGAVVGTGPGGAIVAADVQNGGASPAPAAAPVGTVWRVMAERTTASWQQVPHFHLRRAVDASRLNSWRDAVRKRDDGARVTHTDLLVKLAAEALRRHPRVNSSWRDGTVVPGERINVAIAVATDEALVAPVIHDADRLELAAIASRRLALVQAAREGRLRPDDVSGGTFTVSNLGMYGVDSFDAIVNAPQAAILAVGRITDRIVAIDGQPHVRPILELSVSFDHRVVDGARGAEFLDSLASLIEEPSGLVR
;
A
#
# COMPACT_ATOMS: atom_id res chain seq x y z
N MET A 1 8.43 44.09 -13.24
CA MET A 1 8.82 42.66 -13.15
C MET A 1 7.57 41.82 -13.36
N ALA A 2 7.63 40.87 -14.29
CA ALA A 2 6.50 39.97 -14.57
C ALA A 2 6.11 39.21 -13.28
N ALA A 3 4.84 39.25 -12.90
CA ALA A 3 4.36 38.50 -11.76
C ALA A 3 3.84 37.15 -12.24
N GLU A 4 4.34 36.06 -11.63
CA GLU A 4 3.92 34.70 -11.96
C GLU A 4 2.59 34.36 -11.33
N VAL A 5 1.67 33.80 -12.11
CA VAL A 5 0.43 33.17 -11.62
C VAL A 5 0.72 31.69 -11.44
N ILE A 6 0.82 31.24 -10.20
CA ILE A 6 1.26 29.89 -9.82
C ILE A 6 0.07 29.08 -9.36
N MET A 7 0.00 27.78 -9.74
CA MET A 7 -1.00 26.86 -9.21
C MET A 7 -0.85 26.72 -7.69
N PRO A 8 -1.82 27.20 -6.88
CA PRO A 8 -1.67 27.17 -5.41
C PRO A 8 -1.89 25.79 -4.82
N ALA A 9 -1.29 25.54 -3.64
CA ALA A 9 -1.61 24.40 -2.81
C ALA A 9 -2.87 24.70 -2.00
N LEU A 10 -4.01 24.17 -2.35
CA LEU A 10 -5.30 24.37 -1.68
C LEU A 10 -5.61 23.28 -0.64
N GLY A 11 -4.67 22.33 -0.41
CA GLY A 11 -4.75 21.27 0.60
C GLY A 11 -3.39 20.69 0.95
N MET A 12 -3.24 20.10 2.15
CA MET A 12 -1.93 19.60 2.67
C MET A 12 -1.39 18.36 1.93
N ALA A 13 -2.14 17.77 0.99
CA ALA A 13 -1.73 16.59 0.22
C ALA A 13 -2.05 16.73 -1.28
N GLN A 14 -2.24 17.95 -1.77
CA GLN A 14 -2.61 18.18 -3.17
C GLN A 14 -1.35 18.32 -4.02
N GLU A 15 -1.16 17.42 -4.98
CA GLU A 15 -0.04 17.44 -5.92
C GLU A 15 -0.39 18.12 -7.25
N THR A 16 -1.66 18.14 -7.64
CA THR A 16 -2.16 18.75 -8.89
C THR A 16 -3.45 19.51 -8.67
N GLY A 17 -3.73 20.55 -9.47
CA GLY A 17 -5.02 21.25 -9.56
C GLY A 17 -5.52 21.22 -10.99
N LYS A 18 -6.84 21.10 -11.20
CA LYS A 18 -7.49 21.12 -12.51
C LYS A 18 -8.02 22.50 -12.82
N VAL A 19 -7.65 23.06 -13.97
CA VAL A 19 -8.18 24.31 -14.48
C VAL A 19 -9.60 24.06 -14.99
N LEU A 20 -10.63 24.66 -14.38
CA LEU A 20 -12.01 24.54 -14.85
C LEU A 20 -12.28 25.47 -16.02
N ARG A 21 -12.04 26.78 -15.81
CA ARG A 21 -12.20 27.79 -16.86
C ARG A 21 -11.38 29.03 -16.57
N TRP A 22 -11.03 29.75 -17.61
CA TRP A 22 -10.44 31.08 -17.52
C TRP A 22 -11.53 32.15 -17.50
N LEU A 23 -11.46 33.07 -16.55
CA LEU A 23 -12.37 34.23 -16.44
C LEU A 23 -11.84 35.43 -17.23
N LYS A 24 -10.53 35.38 -17.61
CA LYS A 24 -9.84 36.42 -18.40
C LYS A 24 -9.09 35.74 -19.55
N ALA A 25 -9.09 36.43 -20.70
CA ALA A 25 -8.34 35.97 -21.87
C ALA A 25 -6.89 36.51 -21.88
N GLU A 26 -6.00 35.82 -22.58
CA GLU A 26 -4.65 36.32 -22.81
C GLU A 26 -4.70 37.68 -23.55
N GLY A 27 -4.03 38.67 -22.99
CA GLY A 27 -4.08 40.06 -23.47
C GLY A 27 -5.00 40.98 -22.67
N ASP A 28 -5.84 40.46 -21.77
CA ASP A 28 -6.73 41.28 -20.96
C ASP A 28 -5.98 42.04 -19.84
N ALA A 29 -6.40 43.25 -19.60
CA ALA A 29 -5.93 44.02 -18.45
C ALA A 29 -6.58 43.52 -17.17
N VAL A 30 -5.76 43.31 -16.13
CA VAL A 30 -6.20 42.79 -14.83
C VAL A 30 -5.69 43.65 -13.69
N VAL A 31 -6.46 43.73 -12.61
CA VAL A 31 -6.09 44.45 -11.38
C VAL A 31 -5.72 43.42 -10.29
N LYS A 32 -4.86 43.80 -9.40
CA LYS A 32 -4.46 42.93 -8.28
C LYS A 32 -5.71 42.53 -7.45
N GLY A 33 -5.86 41.21 -7.20
CA GLY A 33 -6.97 40.63 -6.49
C GLY A 33 -8.22 40.36 -7.38
N GLU A 34 -8.12 40.57 -8.70
CA GLU A 34 -9.20 40.23 -9.64
C GLU A 34 -9.14 38.74 -9.99
N PRO A 35 -10.30 38.00 -10.01
CA PRO A 35 -10.32 36.60 -10.33
C PRO A 35 -9.93 36.36 -11.80
N LEU A 36 -8.92 35.47 -12.00
CA LEU A 36 -8.37 35.12 -13.31
C LEU A 36 -8.92 33.82 -13.87
N LEU A 37 -9.06 32.81 -13.02
CA LEU A 37 -9.53 31.48 -13.42
C LEU A 37 -10.14 30.74 -12.23
N GLU A 38 -10.96 29.75 -12.53
CA GLU A 38 -11.51 28.80 -11.55
C GLU A 38 -10.73 27.49 -11.62
N ILE A 39 -10.30 26.99 -10.46
CA ILE A 39 -9.62 25.71 -10.28
C ILE A 39 -10.50 24.78 -9.45
N GLU A 40 -10.55 23.52 -9.86
CA GLU A 40 -11.19 22.42 -9.14
C GLU A 40 -10.14 21.64 -8.35
N THR A 41 -10.46 21.43 -7.08
CA THR A 41 -9.76 20.51 -6.21
C THR A 41 -10.67 19.34 -5.88
N ASP A 42 -10.16 18.29 -5.29
CA ASP A 42 -10.93 17.10 -4.86
C ASP A 42 -12.18 17.42 -4.02
N LYS A 43 -12.29 18.64 -3.46
CA LYS A 43 -13.37 19.01 -2.51
C LYS A 43 -14.08 20.33 -2.79
N VAL A 44 -13.47 21.27 -3.53
CA VAL A 44 -13.99 22.62 -3.71
C VAL A 44 -13.50 23.26 -5.00
N THR A 45 -14.33 24.10 -5.60
CA THR A 45 -13.92 25.04 -6.66
C THR A 45 -13.46 26.35 -6.01
N VAL A 46 -12.29 26.84 -6.39
CA VAL A 46 -11.70 28.07 -5.87
C VAL A 46 -11.30 28.99 -7.03
N GLU A 47 -11.58 30.29 -6.88
CA GLU A 47 -11.13 31.31 -7.82
C GLU A 47 -9.68 31.72 -7.50
N LEU A 48 -8.82 31.75 -8.51
CA LEU A 48 -7.44 32.22 -8.39
C LEU A 48 -7.35 33.68 -8.82
N GLU A 49 -6.87 34.52 -7.91
CA GLU A 49 -6.77 35.97 -8.08
C GLU A 49 -5.45 36.41 -8.71
N ALA A 50 -5.45 37.55 -9.40
CA ALA A 50 -4.26 38.17 -9.97
C ALA A 50 -3.28 38.64 -8.87
N PRO A 51 -2.00 38.21 -8.92
CA PRO A 51 -1.00 38.65 -7.92
C PRO A 51 -0.57 40.10 -8.06
N ALA A 52 -0.76 40.69 -9.24
CA ALA A 52 -0.39 42.07 -9.54
C ALA A 52 -1.35 42.68 -10.61
N ALA A 53 -1.33 44.00 -10.74
CA ALA A 53 -2.01 44.67 -11.83
C ALA A 53 -1.14 44.69 -13.10
N GLY A 54 -1.73 44.41 -14.27
CA GLY A 54 -0.98 44.35 -15.54
C GLY A 54 -1.81 43.74 -16.66
N THR A 55 -1.14 43.14 -17.62
CA THR A 55 -1.76 42.41 -18.75
C THR A 55 -1.49 40.93 -18.61
N LEU A 56 -2.51 40.08 -18.70
CA LEU A 56 -2.40 38.64 -18.65
C LEU A 56 -1.68 38.14 -19.93
N ALA A 57 -0.60 37.37 -19.79
CA ALA A 57 0.20 36.89 -20.90
C ALA A 57 0.78 35.49 -20.64
N ALA A 58 1.20 34.80 -21.73
CA ALA A 58 1.82 33.50 -21.70
C ALA A 58 1.03 32.46 -20.89
N VAL A 59 -0.26 32.36 -21.19
CA VAL A 59 -1.15 31.32 -20.61
C VAL A 59 -0.67 29.94 -21.08
N SER A 60 -0.20 29.11 -20.15
CA SER A 60 0.42 27.81 -20.44
C SER A 60 -0.46 26.61 -20.11
N ALA A 61 -1.62 26.81 -19.48
CA ALA A 61 -2.58 25.76 -19.13
C ALA A 61 -3.93 26.02 -19.79
N ALA A 62 -4.48 25.04 -20.49
CA ALA A 62 -5.80 25.09 -21.09
C ALA A 62 -6.90 24.69 -20.09
N GLU A 63 -8.16 25.04 -20.43
CA GLU A 63 -9.32 24.56 -19.67
C GLU A 63 -9.38 23.01 -19.70
N GLY A 64 -9.52 22.40 -18.55
CA GLY A 64 -9.51 20.95 -18.38
C GLY A 64 -8.16 20.34 -18.04
N ASP A 65 -7.05 21.10 -18.11
CA ASP A 65 -5.71 20.61 -17.82
C ASP A 65 -5.48 20.40 -16.32
N GLU A 66 -4.78 19.31 -15.97
CA GLU A 66 -4.25 19.08 -14.63
C GLU A 66 -2.82 19.62 -14.54
N VAL A 67 -2.60 20.57 -13.65
CA VAL A 67 -1.31 21.24 -13.48
C VAL A 67 -0.74 20.97 -12.09
N PRO A 68 0.54 20.59 -11.96
CA PRO A 68 1.20 20.42 -10.67
C PRO A 68 1.20 21.69 -9.83
N VAL A 69 0.99 21.55 -8.52
CA VAL A 69 1.09 22.64 -7.55
C VAL A 69 2.48 23.27 -7.61
N GLY A 70 2.55 24.61 -7.53
CA GLY A 70 3.79 25.36 -7.61
C GLY A 70 4.26 25.66 -9.05
N ARG A 71 3.59 25.18 -10.08
CA ARG A 71 3.92 25.51 -11.48
C ARG A 71 3.26 26.83 -11.91
N ALA A 72 4.02 27.66 -12.63
CA ALA A 72 3.48 28.87 -13.25
C ALA A 72 2.54 28.48 -14.42
N ILE A 73 1.33 29.03 -14.41
CA ILE A 73 0.26 28.78 -15.41
C ILE A 73 0.02 29.98 -16.33
N ALA A 74 0.38 31.17 -15.88
CA ALA A 74 0.35 32.40 -16.68
C ALA A 74 1.27 33.46 -16.04
N TYR A 75 1.44 34.61 -16.72
CA TYR A 75 2.18 35.77 -16.22
C TYR A 75 1.32 37.01 -16.33
N VAL A 76 1.47 37.93 -15.35
CA VAL A 76 0.91 39.28 -15.41
C VAL A 76 2.06 40.26 -15.66
N LEU A 77 2.06 40.87 -16.83
CA LEU A 77 3.10 41.79 -17.29
C LEU A 77 2.75 43.24 -16.95
N ALA A 78 3.72 44.01 -16.47
CA ALA A 78 3.59 45.46 -16.35
C ALA A 78 3.67 46.13 -17.74
N ALA A 79 3.13 47.33 -17.88
CA ALA A 79 3.11 48.03 -19.15
C ALA A 79 4.53 48.22 -19.73
N GLY A 80 4.77 47.65 -20.91
CA GLY A 80 6.05 47.72 -21.63
C GLY A 80 7.03 46.57 -21.37
N GLU A 81 6.63 45.52 -20.68
CA GLU A 81 7.44 44.33 -20.39
C GLU A 81 7.15 43.20 -21.38
N ALA A 82 8.18 42.53 -21.90
CA ALA A 82 8.03 41.39 -22.82
C ALA A 82 7.81 40.11 -22.03
N ALA A 83 6.93 39.21 -22.49
CA ALA A 83 6.69 37.92 -21.90
C ALA A 83 7.98 37.06 -21.89
N PRO A 84 8.35 36.43 -20.79
CA PRO A 84 9.44 35.46 -20.78
C PRO A 84 9.06 34.28 -21.70
N ALA A 85 10.03 33.80 -22.50
CA ALA A 85 9.82 32.65 -23.34
C ALA A 85 9.46 31.43 -22.46
N PRO A 86 8.55 30.53 -22.92
CA PRO A 86 8.16 29.36 -22.14
C PRO A 86 9.40 28.51 -21.85
N SER A 87 9.82 28.46 -20.60
CA SER A 87 10.92 27.57 -20.18
C SER A 87 10.41 26.12 -20.22
N ALA A 88 11.07 25.31 -21.06
CA ALA A 88 10.90 23.87 -21.04
C ALA A 88 11.17 23.33 -19.60
N PRO A 89 10.55 22.20 -19.20
CA PRO A 89 10.61 21.72 -17.84
C PRO A 89 12.05 21.45 -17.42
N ALA A 90 12.57 22.24 -16.49
CA ALA A 90 13.83 21.96 -15.83
C ALA A 90 13.61 20.68 -15.00
N ARG A 91 14.21 19.59 -15.47
CA ARG A 91 14.35 18.34 -14.75
C ARG A 91 15.15 18.67 -13.50
N ALA A 92 14.49 18.66 -12.33
CA ALA A 92 15.17 18.79 -11.05
C ALA A 92 16.15 17.61 -10.92
N GLU A 93 17.42 17.91 -11.08
CA GLU A 93 18.53 17.00 -10.86
C GLU A 93 18.65 16.84 -9.34
N ALA A 94 18.07 15.75 -8.84
CA ALA A 94 18.26 15.35 -7.46
C ALA A 94 19.74 15.04 -7.26
N ALA A 95 20.38 15.75 -6.35
CA ALA A 95 21.76 15.53 -5.94
C ALA A 95 21.95 14.05 -5.55
N ALA A 96 22.79 13.36 -6.30
CA ALA A 96 23.16 11.97 -6.06
C ALA A 96 23.90 11.87 -4.70
N PRO A 97 23.56 10.91 -3.83
CA PRO A 97 24.39 10.59 -2.68
C PRO A 97 25.74 10.01 -3.15
N ALA A 98 26.80 10.35 -2.44
CA ALA A 98 28.15 9.91 -2.71
C ALA A 98 28.29 8.38 -2.82
N PRO A 99 29.17 7.85 -3.69
CA PRO A 99 29.24 6.43 -3.95
C PRO A 99 29.77 5.65 -2.76
N ILE A 100 28.99 4.74 -2.25
CA ILE A 100 29.45 3.67 -1.34
C ILE A 100 30.25 2.71 -2.19
N ALA A 101 31.48 2.38 -1.75
CA ALA A 101 32.40 1.50 -2.41
C ALA A 101 31.75 0.13 -2.72
N ALA A 102 31.74 -0.25 -3.99
CA ALA A 102 31.20 -1.51 -4.46
C ALA A 102 32.07 -2.68 -4.01
N VAL A 103 31.44 -3.64 -3.33
CA VAL A 103 31.98 -4.97 -3.12
C VAL A 103 31.92 -5.71 -4.48
N PRO A 104 32.98 -6.38 -4.94
CA PRO A 104 32.97 -7.05 -6.25
C PRO A 104 32.00 -8.24 -6.25
N VAL A 105 30.97 -8.15 -7.09
CA VAL A 105 30.11 -9.27 -7.46
C VAL A 105 30.86 -10.12 -8.49
N PRO A 106 30.85 -11.46 -8.40
CA PRO A 106 31.54 -12.32 -9.38
C PRO A 106 30.91 -12.14 -10.77
N ALA A 107 31.79 -12.13 -11.74
CA ALA A 107 31.54 -11.82 -13.14
C ALA A 107 30.36 -12.57 -13.75
N ALA A 108 29.58 -11.81 -14.50
CA ALA A 108 28.49 -12.27 -15.34
C ALA A 108 28.94 -13.39 -16.30
N THR A 109 28.08 -14.38 -16.40
CA THR A 109 28.04 -15.37 -17.46
C THR A 109 28.14 -14.69 -18.84
N GLU A 110 29.10 -15.11 -19.62
CA GLU A 110 29.40 -14.62 -20.97
C GLU A 110 28.12 -14.49 -21.82
N ALA A 111 27.89 -13.29 -22.34
CA ALA A 111 26.84 -13.02 -23.32
C ALA A 111 27.06 -13.89 -24.55
N ARG A 112 26.16 -14.86 -24.78
CA ARG A 112 26.07 -15.60 -26.03
C ARG A 112 25.99 -14.59 -27.17
N PRO A 113 26.77 -14.72 -28.25
CA PRO A 113 26.70 -13.79 -29.38
C PRO A 113 25.26 -13.73 -29.91
N ALA A 114 24.70 -12.54 -29.97
CA ALA A 114 23.35 -12.28 -30.47
C ALA A 114 23.20 -12.88 -31.86
N ARG A 115 22.42 -13.95 -32.01
CA ARG A 115 22.06 -14.50 -33.31
C ARG A 115 21.39 -13.38 -34.13
N ARG A 116 21.95 -13.06 -35.31
CA ARG A 116 21.33 -12.10 -36.21
C ARG A 116 19.88 -12.50 -36.46
N PRO A 117 18.90 -11.56 -36.28
CA PRO A 117 17.50 -11.89 -36.42
C PRO A 117 17.23 -12.44 -37.82
N LEU A 118 16.49 -13.56 -37.89
CA LEU A 118 16.02 -14.12 -39.12
C LEU A 118 15.03 -13.12 -39.77
N ALA A 119 15.41 -12.47 -40.84
CA ALA A 119 14.56 -11.49 -41.54
C ALA A 119 14.63 -11.67 -43.04
N SER A 120 13.49 -11.52 -43.72
CA SER A 120 13.42 -11.58 -45.17
C SER A 120 14.21 -10.43 -45.82
N PRO A 121 14.73 -10.59 -47.02
CA PRO A 121 15.45 -9.52 -47.71
C PRO A 121 14.62 -8.23 -47.88
N LYS A 122 13.32 -8.36 -48.08
CA LYS A 122 12.37 -7.24 -48.18
C LYS A 122 12.18 -6.53 -46.82
N ALA A 123 12.11 -7.28 -45.70
CA ALA A 123 12.04 -6.73 -44.35
C ALA A 123 13.31 -5.94 -44.00
N ARG A 124 14.50 -6.45 -44.34
CA ARG A 124 15.78 -5.77 -44.07
C ARG A 124 15.90 -4.45 -44.80
N ARG A 125 15.51 -4.41 -46.12
CA ARG A 125 15.52 -3.17 -46.92
C ARG A 125 14.53 -2.14 -46.35
N LEU A 126 13.37 -2.60 -45.90
CA LEU A 126 12.33 -1.73 -45.36
C LEU A 126 12.73 -1.19 -43.99
N ALA A 127 13.31 -2.02 -43.12
CA ALA A 127 13.83 -1.62 -41.83
C ALA A 127 14.94 -0.58 -41.95
N ALA A 128 15.90 -0.78 -42.87
CA ALA A 128 16.95 0.18 -43.16
C ALA A 128 16.38 1.53 -43.67
N LYS A 129 15.35 1.50 -44.54
CA LYS A 129 14.69 2.71 -45.05
C LYS A 129 13.91 3.48 -43.98
N ARG A 130 13.38 2.78 -42.94
CA ARG A 130 12.55 3.36 -41.88
C ARG A 130 13.27 3.56 -40.54
N GLY A 131 14.55 3.18 -40.43
CA GLY A 131 15.32 3.27 -39.21
C GLY A 131 14.82 2.32 -38.11
N VAL A 132 14.17 1.21 -38.46
CA VAL A 132 13.60 0.25 -37.50
C VAL A 132 14.66 -0.80 -37.14
N ASP A 133 14.94 -1.00 -35.83
CA ASP A 133 15.80 -2.06 -35.37
C ASP A 133 15.11 -3.43 -35.47
N LEU A 134 15.64 -4.31 -36.33
CA LEU A 134 15.12 -5.67 -36.52
C LEU A 134 15.25 -6.53 -35.26
N GLY A 135 16.13 -6.18 -34.29
CA GLY A 135 16.25 -6.87 -33.01
C GLY A 135 15.04 -6.67 -32.12
N ALA A 136 14.30 -5.57 -32.31
CA ALA A 136 13.09 -5.23 -31.55
C ALA A 136 11.79 -5.70 -32.21
N VAL A 137 11.86 -6.31 -33.45
CA VAL A 137 10.68 -6.74 -34.21
C VAL A 137 10.44 -8.24 -34.02
N VAL A 138 9.23 -8.63 -33.64
CA VAL A 138 8.81 -10.04 -33.58
C VAL A 138 8.38 -10.47 -34.98
N GLY A 139 9.05 -11.52 -35.53
CA GLY A 139 8.73 -12.02 -36.86
C GLY A 139 7.50 -12.94 -36.88
N THR A 140 6.57 -12.70 -37.79
CA THR A 140 5.37 -13.53 -38.05
C THR A 140 5.54 -14.54 -39.20
N GLY A 141 6.69 -14.57 -39.85
CA GLY A 141 6.98 -15.48 -40.97
C GLY A 141 7.38 -16.90 -40.50
N PRO A 142 7.53 -17.85 -41.45
CA PRO A 142 7.93 -19.22 -41.17
C PRO A 142 9.21 -19.29 -40.33
N GLY A 143 9.19 -20.11 -39.26
CA GLY A 143 10.31 -20.23 -38.33
C GLY A 143 10.62 -18.98 -37.52
N GLY A 144 9.66 -18.04 -37.35
CA GLY A 144 9.86 -16.80 -36.62
C GLY A 144 10.60 -15.73 -37.41
N ALA A 145 10.68 -15.85 -38.75
CA ALA A 145 11.35 -14.87 -39.60
C ALA A 145 10.56 -13.57 -39.70
N ILE A 146 11.26 -12.44 -39.59
CA ILE A 146 10.67 -11.10 -39.75
C ILE A 146 10.32 -10.89 -41.24
N VAL A 147 9.05 -10.65 -41.52
CA VAL A 147 8.56 -10.31 -42.88
C VAL A 147 8.33 -8.80 -43.03
N ALA A 148 8.17 -8.34 -44.28
CA ALA A 148 8.02 -6.92 -44.53
C ALA A 148 6.78 -6.29 -43.87
N ALA A 149 5.72 -7.08 -43.68
CA ALA A 149 4.53 -6.64 -42.94
C ALA A 149 4.82 -6.31 -41.47
N ASP A 150 5.70 -7.07 -40.81
CA ASP A 150 6.07 -6.84 -39.42
C ASP A 150 6.77 -5.49 -39.24
N VAL A 151 7.65 -5.14 -40.20
CA VAL A 151 8.33 -3.84 -40.23
C VAL A 151 7.38 -2.70 -40.62
N GLN A 152 6.36 -2.97 -41.43
CA GLN A 152 5.34 -1.98 -41.80
C GLN A 152 4.42 -1.63 -40.63
N ASN A 153 4.08 -2.61 -39.80
CA ASN A 153 3.22 -2.47 -38.62
C ASN A 153 3.97 -1.96 -37.39
N GLY A 154 5.18 -1.45 -37.56
CA GLY A 154 5.95 -0.79 -36.50
C GLY A 154 6.63 -1.71 -35.50
N GLY A 155 6.59 -3.04 -35.71
CA GLY A 155 7.35 -4.01 -34.86
C GLY A 155 7.05 -4.01 -33.37
N ALA A 156 6.11 -3.22 -32.94
CA ALA A 156 5.69 -3.29 -31.53
C ALA A 156 4.97 -4.63 -31.32
N SER A 157 5.62 -5.56 -30.61
CA SER A 157 4.87 -6.62 -29.93
C SER A 157 3.77 -5.93 -29.14
N PRO A 158 2.49 -6.29 -29.30
CA PRO A 158 1.46 -5.75 -28.42
C PRO A 158 1.94 -6.01 -27.01
N ALA A 159 2.15 -4.95 -26.22
CA ALA A 159 2.37 -5.12 -24.78
C ALA A 159 1.27 -6.06 -24.30
N PRO A 160 1.58 -7.09 -23.48
CA PRO A 160 0.57 -8.01 -23.01
C PRO A 160 -0.55 -7.15 -22.42
N ALA A 161 -1.76 -7.30 -22.99
CA ALA A 161 -2.91 -6.53 -22.54
C ALA A 161 -3.05 -6.79 -21.04
N ALA A 162 -3.01 -5.72 -20.24
CA ALA A 162 -3.17 -5.84 -18.81
C ALA A 162 -4.51 -6.54 -18.55
N ALA A 163 -4.47 -7.73 -17.95
CA ALA A 163 -5.69 -8.44 -17.60
C ALA A 163 -6.42 -7.63 -16.50
N PRO A 164 -7.73 -7.35 -16.67
CA PRO A 164 -8.47 -6.64 -15.65
C PRO A 164 -8.49 -7.47 -14.37
N VAL A 165 -8.09 -6.86 -13.25
CA VAL A 165 -8.17 -7.49 -11.93
C VAL A 165 -9.62 -7.63 -11.48
N GLY A 166 -9.95 -8.71 -10.73
CA GLY A 166 -11.28 -8.93 -10.17
C GLY A 166 -11.71 -7.81 -9.21
N THR A 167 -13.02 -7.69 -8.99
CA THR A 167 -13.59 -6.64 -8.12
C THR A 167 -13.05 -6.72 -6.69
N VAL A 168 -12.90 -7.94 -6.14
CA VAL A 168 -12.39 -8.14 -4.77
C VAL A 168 -10.95 -7.66 -4.65
N TRP A 169 -10.11 -7.98 -5.65
CA TRP A 169 -8.72 -7.50 -5.71
C TRP A 169 -8.64 -5.97 -5.79
N ARG A 170 -9.50 -5.35 -6.60
CA ARG A 170 -9.54 -3.89 -6.74
C ARG A 170 -9.88 -3.22 -5.42
N VAL A 171 -10.94 -3.66 -4.73
CA VAL A 171 -11.33 -3.15 -3.41
C VAL A 171 -10.22 -3.33 -2.39
N MET A 172 -9.53 -4.47 -2.38
CA MET A 172 -8.37 -4.70 -1.52
C MET A 172 -7.25 -3.71 -1.83
N ALA A 173 -6.89 -3.54 -3.10
CA ALA A 173 -5.84 -2.64 -3.54
C ALA A 173 -6.14 -1.18 -3.16
N GLU A 174 -7.37 -0.72 -3.40
CA GLU A 174 -7.83 0.62 -3.02
C GLU A 174 -7.74 0.83 -1.50
N ARG A 175 -8.23 -0.11 -0.69
CA ARG A 175 -8.18 -0.03 0.77
C ARG A 175 -6.76 -0.04 1.33
N THR A 176 -5.90 -0.91 0.83
CA THR A 176 -4.51 -0.99 1.29
C THR A 176 -3.71 0.23 0.86
N THR A 177 -3.93 0.75 -0.35
CA THR A 177 -3.31 2.00 -0.81
C THR A 177 -3.76 3.19 0.03
N ALA A 178 -5.08 3.34 0.24
CA ALA A 178 -5.62 4.42 1.08
C ALA A 178 -5.09 4.34 2.53
N SER A 179 -5.02 3.13 3.11
CA SER A 179 -4.46 2.95 4.44
C SER A 179 -2.98 3.35 4.48
N TRP A 180 -2.18 2.89 3.51
CA TRP A 180 -0.74 3.22 3.47
C TRP A 180 -0.48 4.72 3.34
N GLN A 181 -1.29 5.43 2.56
CA GLN A 181 -1.15 6.87 2.34
C GLN A 181 -1.68 7.72 3.50
N GLN A 182 -2.74 7.27 4.18
CA GLN A 182 -3.45 8.09 5.17
C GLN A 182 -3.05 7.79 6.62
N VAL A 183 -2.58 6.59 6.90
CA VAL A 183 -2.24 6.14 8.26
C VAL A 183 -0.74 6.30 8.49
N PRO A 184 -0.29 7.13 9.44
CA PRO A 184 1.10 7.18 9.85
C PRO A 184 1.44 5.91 10.65
N HIS A 185 1.91 4.88 9.92
CA HIS A 185 2.27 3.61 10.50
C HIS A 185 3.54 3.69 11.36
N PHE A 186 3.53 3.02 12.51
CA PHE A 186 4.75 2.61 13.18
C PHE A 186 4.63 1.16 13.63
N HIS A 187 5.75 0.49 13.83
CA HIS A 187 5.79 -0.95 14.04
C HIS A 187 6.57 -1.28 15.30
N LEU A 188 6.03 -2.16 16.13
CA LEU A 188 6.73 -2.73 17.28
C LEU A 188 6.84 -4.23 17.10
N ARG A 189 8.03 -4.78 17.38
CA ARG A 189 8.30 -6.20 17.22
C ARG A 189 8.78 -6.81 18.54
N ARG A 190 8.41 -8.06 18.77
CA ARG A 190 8.88 -8.84 19.92
C ARG A 190 8.98 -10.31 19.57
N ALA A 191 10.10 -10.93 19.94
CA ALA A 191 10.27 -12.37 19.97
C ALA A 191 9.68 -12.92 21.27
N VAL A 192 8.88 -13.98 21.18
CA VAL A 192 8.12 -14.56 22.30
C VAL A 192 8.38 -16.06 22.36
N ASP A 193 8.57 -16.62 23.54
CA ASP A 193 8.66 -18.08 23.75
C ASP A 193 7.27 -18.71 23.58
N ALA A 194 7.11 -19.50 22.51
CA ALA A 194 5.86 -20.18 22.18
C ALA A 194 5.71 -21.58 22.82
N SER A 195 6.58 -21.97 23.72
CA SER A 195 6.54 -23.30 24.35
C SER A 195 5.20 -23.60 25.01
N ARG A 196 4.67 -22.62 25.78
CA ARG A 196 3.39 -22.77 26.45
C ARG A 196 2.21 -22.69 25.49
N LEU A 197 2.30 -21.84 24.46
CA LEU A 197 1.28 -21.77 23.42
C LEU A 197 1.14 -23.12 22.69
N ASN A 198 2.26 -23.76 22.35
CA ASN A 198 2.29 -25.10 21.77
C ASN A 198 1.65 -26.13 22.70
N SER A 199 2.06 -26.14 23.97
CA SER A 199 1.54 -27.06 24.98
C SER A 199 0.04 -26.88 25.20
N TRP A 200 -0.43 -25.65 25.23
CA TRP A 200 -1.86 -25.34 25.37
C TRP A 200 -2.66 -25.84 24.17
N ARG A 201 -2.21 -25.56 22.93
CA ARG A 201 -2.87 -26.09 21.72
C ARG A 201 -2.97 -27.60 21.78
N ASP A 202 -1.90 -28.30 22.15
CA ASP A 202 -1.86 -29.77 22.18
C ASP A 202 -2.75 -30.35 23.29
N ALA A 203 -2.83 -29.66 24.43
CA ALA A 203 -3.74 -30.05 25.52
C ALA A 203 -5.21 -29.91 25.13
N VAL A 204 -5.58 -28.80 24.45
CA VAL A 204 -6.96 -28.59 23.99
C VAL A 204 -7.32 -29.63 22.91
N ARG A 205 -6.45 -29.90 21.96
CA ARG A 205 -6.67 -30.92 20.92
C ARG A 205 -6.88 -32.33 21.46
N LYS A 206 -6.26 -32.66 22.61
CA LYS A 206 -6.42 -33.95 23.27
C LYS A 206 -7.75 -34.07 24.04
N ARG A 207 -8.30 -32.95 24.54
CA ARG A 207 -9.55 -32.94 25.31
C ARG A 207 -10.79 -32.98 24.45
N ASP A 208 -10.70 -32.34 23.29
CA ASP A 208 -11.84 -32.09 22.41
C ASP A 208 -11.67 -32.98 21.16
N ASP A 209 -12.36 -34.12 21.13
CA ASP A 209 -12.32 -35.15 20.07
C ASP A 209 -12.75 -34.61 18.70
N GLY A 210 -12.07 -33.59 18.19
CA GLY A 210 -12.34 -33.01 16.88
C GLY A 210 -12.16 -31.51 16.76
N ALA A 211 -11.92 -30.79 17.84
CA ALA A 211 -11.64 -29.37 17.76
C ALA A 211 -10.33 -29.12 17.00
N ARG A 212 -10.45 -28.61 15.77
CA ARG A 212 -9.30 -28.23 14.93
C ARG A 212 -8.69 -26.90 15.39
N VAL A 213 -8.39 -26.77 16.69
CA VAL A 213 -7.77 -25.59 17.26
C VAL A 213 -6.36 -25.40 16.68
N THR A 214 -6.07 -24.19 16.23
CA THR A 214 -4.79 -23.77 15.65
C THR A 214 -4.16 -22.69 16.52
N HIS A 215 -2.90 -22.34 16.25
CA HIS A 215 -2.26 -21.20 16.88
C HIS A 215 -3.02 -19.88 16.63
N THR A 216 -3.62 -19.74 15.44
CA THR A 216 -4.42 -18.55 15.12
C THR A 216 -5.61 -18.39 16.07
N ASP A 217 -6.30 -19.49 16.43
CA ASP A 217 -7.42 -19.41 17.35
C ASP A 217 -6.99 -18.98 18.75
N LEU A 218 -5.86 -19.52 19.22
CA LEU A 218 -5.25 -19.11 20.48
C LEU A 218 -4.85 -17.64 20.45
N LEU A 219 -4.18 -17.21 19.38
CA LEU A 219 -3.76 -15.81 19.23
C LEU A 219 -4.93 -14.85 19.14
N VAL A 220 -6.03 -15.23 18.48
CA VAL A 220 -7.29 -14.43 18.49
C VAL A 220 -7.82 -14.28 19.91
N LYS A 221 -7.88 -15.37 20.69
CA LYS A 221 -8.35 -15.32 22.08
C LYS A 221 -7.45 -14.45 22.96
N LEU A 222 -6.12 -14.62 22.84
CA LEU A 222 -5.13 -13.84 23.60
C LEU A 222 -5.12 -12.36 23.18
N ALA A 223 -5.22 -12.07 21.90
CA ALA A 223 -5.35 -10.70 21.40
C ALA A 223 -6.63 -10.04 21.89
N ALA A 224 -7.76 -10.74 21.89
CA ALA A 224 -9.02 -10.22 22.43
C ALA A 224 -8.92 -9.89 23.93
N GLU A 225 -8.23 -10.71 24.72
CA GLU A 225 -7.97 -10.42 26.14
C GLU A 225 -7.01 -9.24 26.32
N ALA A 226 -5.96 -9.14 25.52
CA ALA A 226 -5.05 -7.98 25.53
C ALA A 226 -5.80 -6.69 25.15
N LEU A 227 -6.66 -6.71 24.13
CA LEU A 227 -7.48 -5.57 23.71
C LEU A 227 -8.45 -5.10 24.82
N ARG A 228 -9.01 -6.02 25.61
CA ARG A 228 -9.85 -5.69 26.76
C ARG A 228 -9.10 -4.88 27.81
N ARG A 229 -7.80 -5.16 27.98
CA ARG A 229 -6.91 -4.43 28.92
C ARG A 229 -6.41 -3.10 28.34
N HIS A 230 -6.35 -3.00 27.00
CA HIS A 230 -5.83 -1.86 26.25
C HIS A 230 -6.87 -1.27 25.29
N PRO A 231 -7.97 -0.66 25.78
CA PRO A 231 -9.09 -0.20 24.96
C PRO A 231 -8.69 0.84 23.91
N ARG A 232 -7.57 1.56 24.14
CA ARG A 232 -7.05 2.50 23.15
C ARG A 232 -6.61 1.81 21.84
N VAL A 233 -6.07 0.59 21.92
CA VAL A 233 -5.70 -0.22 20.76
C VAL A 233 -6.94 -0.76 20.06
N ASN A 234 -8.06 -0.94 20.77
CA ASN A 234 -9.37 -1.32 20.20
C ASN A 234 -10.19 -0.11 19.74
N SER A 235 -9.55 0.98 19.32
CA SER A 235 -10.20 2.22 18.88
C SER A 235 -10.01 2.42 17.38
N SER A 236 -10.60 3.47 16.84
CA SER A 236 -10.43 3.88 15.42
C SER A 236 -10.23 5.38 15.33
N TRP A 237 -9.58 5.82 14.25
CA TRP A 237 -9.49 7.24 13.90
C TRP A 237 -10.64 7.60 12.96
N ARG A 238 -11.49 8.56 13.36
CA ARG A 238 -12.60 9.05 12.54
C ARG A 238 -12.74 10.56 12.72
N ASP A 239 -12.80 11.29 11.64
CA ASP A 239 -13.09 12.73 11.61
C ASP A 239 -12.25 13.56 12.61
N GLY A 240 -10.94 13.28 12.67
CA GLY A 240 -10.03 13.99 13.57
C GLY A 240 -10.08 13.55 15.03
N THR A 241 -10.86 12.50 15.37
CA THR A 241 -11.05 12.03 16.73
C THR A 241 -10.75 10.54 16.88
N VAL A 242 -10.46 10.13 18.13
CA VAL A 242 -10.32 8.72 18.49
C VAL A 242 -11.64 8.21 19.02
N VAL A 243 -12.20 7.23 18.32
CA VAL A 243 -13.48 6.58 18.68
C VAL A 243 -13.20 5.20 19.27
N PRO A 244 -13.48 4.96 20.54
CA PRO A 244 -13.35 3.64 21.15
C PRO A 244 -14.28 2.61 20.49
N GLY A 245 -13.77 1.38 20.32
CA GLY A 245 -14.60 0.25 19.90
C GLY A 245 -15.47 -0.24 21.06
N GLU A 246 -16.78 -0.34 20.85
CA GLU A 246 -17.74 -0.84 21.86
C GLU A 246 -17.62 -2.36 22.07
N ARG A 247 -17.13 -3.06 21.06
CA ARG A 247 -16.98 -4.52 21.01
C ARG A 247 -15.55 -4.88 20.63
N ILE A 248 -15.13 -6.09 20.93
CA ILE A 248 -13.84 -6.62 20.50
C ILE A 248 -14.09 -7.63 19.38
N ASN A 249 -13.95 -7.16 18.16
CA ASN A 249 -14.19 -7.92 16.94
C ASN A 249 -12.87 -8.14 16.21
N VAL A 250 -12.39 -9.38 16.21
CA VAL A 250 -11.08 -9.69 15.63
C VAL A 250 -11.24 -10.22 14.21
N ALA A 251 -10.73 -9.49 13.23
CA ALA A 251 -10.63 -9.94 11.86
C ALA A 251 -9.42 -10.86 11.67
N ILE A 252 -9.53 -11.81 10.75
CA ILE A 252 -8.44 -12.72 10.38
C ILE A 252 -8.14 -12.52 8.90
N ALA A 253 -6.88 -12.19 8.56
CA ALA A 253 -6.46 -12.11 7.16
C ALA A 253 -6.45 -13.51 6.52
N VAL A 254 -7.21 -13.68 5.44
CA VAL A 254 -7.36 -14.92 4.70
C VAL A 254 -7.03 -14.69 3.23
N ALA A 255 -6.00 -15.39 2.75
CA ALA A 255 -5.68 -15.42 1.33
C ALA A 255 -6.68 -16.36 0.61
N THR A 256 -7.25 -15.85 -0.48
CA THR A 256 -8.07 -16.61 -1.43
C THR A 256 -7.40 -16.59 -2.81
N ASP A 257 -7.89 -17.37 -3.75
CA ASP A 257 -7.35 -17.38 -5.12
C ASP A 257 -7.54 -16.02 -5.82
N GLU A 258 -8.54 -15.24 -5.43
CA GLU A 258 -8.84 -13.96 -6.04
C GLU A 258 -8.18 -12.76 -5.34
N ALA A 259 -8.08 -12.78 -3.99
CA ALA A 259 -7.56 -11.65 -3.21
C ALA A 259 -7.34 -12.00 -1.73
N LEU A 260 -6.90 -11.01 -0.95
CA LEU A 260 -6.87 -11.05 0.51
C LEU A 260 -8.19 -10.49 1.06
N VAL A 261 -8.85 -11.23 1.94
CA VAL A 261 -10.05 -10.80 2.66
C VAL A 261 -9.83 -10.91 4.18
N ALA A 262 -10.56 -10.15 4.96
CA ALA A 262 -10.41 -10.12 6.42
C ALA A 262 -11.77 -10.38 7.12
N PRO A 263 -12.27 -11.63 7.13
CA PRO A 263 -13.50 -11.98 7.86
C PRO A 263 -13.34 -11.80 9.36
N VAL A 264 -14.45 -11.46 10.02
CA VAL A 264 -14.49 -10.97 11.41
C VAL A 264 -15.10 -12.00 12.34
N ILE A 265 -14.40 -12.28 13.43
CA ILE A 265 -14.94 -12.99 14.61
C ILE A 265 -15.47 -11.93 15.56
N HIS A 266 -16.78 -11.79 15.63
CA HIS A 266 -17.42 -10.82 16.51
C HIS A 266 -17.38 -11.27 17.98
N ASP A 267 -17.26 -10.31 18.92
CA ASP A 267 -17.22 -10.52 20.36
C ASP A 267 -16.18 -11.57 20.80
N ALA A 268 -15.01 -11.55 20.19
CA ALA A 268 -13.97 -12.56 20.38
C ALA A 268 -13.53 -12.72 21.85
N ASP A 269 -13.63 -11.66 22.65
CA ASP A 269 -13.36 -11.68 24.10
C ASP A 269 -14.35 -12.56 24.88
N ARG A 270 -15.60 -12.64 24.42
CA ARG A 270 -16.69 -13.38 25.07
C ARG A 270 -16.80 -14.83 24.63
N LEU A 271 -16.17 -15.17 23.50
CA LEU A 271 -16.23 -16.53 22.97
C LEU A 271 -15.24 -17.46 23.65
N GLU A 272 -15.67 -18.69 23.88
CA GLU A 272 -14.81 -19.81 24.22
C GLU A 272 -13.92 -20.21 23.04
N LEU A 273 -12.78 -20.83 23.31
CA LEU A 273 -11.79 -21.18 22.30
C LEU A 273 -12.37 -22.11 21.20
N ALA A 274 -13.20 -23.08 21.58
CA ALA A 274 -13.85 -23.97 20.62
C ALA A 274 -14.81 -23.22 19.67
N ALA A 275 -15.52 -22.20 20.18
CA ALA A 275 -16.39 -21.35 19.38
C ALA A 275 -15.58 -20.45 18.41
N ILE A 276 -14.44 -19.91 18.86
CA ILE A 276 -13.50 -19.16 18.00
C ILE A 276 -13.01 -20.07 16.85
N ALA A 277 -12.56 -21.30 17.15
CA ALA A 277 -12.05 -22.24 16.17
C ALA A 277 -13.14 -22.64 15.16
N SER A 278 -14.36 -22.92 15.62
CA SER A 278 -15.50 -23.22 14.76
C SER A 278 -15.85 -22.04 13.83
N ARG A 279 -15.92 -20.82 14.42
CA ARG A 279 -16.23 -19.61 13.64
C ARG A 279 -15.16 -19.30 12.59
N ARG A 280 -13.87 -19.40 12.96
CA ARG A 280 -12.76 -19.25 12.01
C ARG A 280 -12.87 -20.26 10.85
N LEU A 281 -13.13 -21.55 11.14
CA LEU A 281 -13.26 -22.56 10.10
C LEU A 281 -14.35 -22.21 9.12
N ALA A 282 -15.55 -21.84 9.61
CA ALA A 282 -16.69 -21.45 8.79
C ALA A 282 -16.36 -20.22 7.92
N LEU A 283 -15.74 -19.20 8.50
CA LEU A 283 -15.36 -17.96 7.81
C LEU A 283 -14.28 -18.21 6.75
N VAL A 284 -13.25 -19.01 7.05
CA VAL A 284 -12.19 -19.35 6.08
C VAL A 284 -12.76 -20.16 4.91
N GLN A 285 -13.69 -21.10 5.18
CA GLN A 285 -14.34 -21.85 4.12
C GLN A 285 -15.21 -20.93 3.25
N ALA A 286 -16.05 -20.09 3.86
CA ALA A 286 -16.87 -19.12 3.14
C ALA A 286 -16.04 -18.14 2.30
N ALA A 287 -14.86 -17.72 2.83
CA ALA A 287 -13.93 -16.87 2.11
C ALA A 287 -13.40 -17.51 0.84
N ARG A 288 -12.92 -18.76 0.93
CA ARG A 288 -12.38 -19.52 -0.21
C ARG A 288 -13.44 -19.84 -1.27
N GLU A 289 -14.69 -19.99 -0.86
CA GLU A 289 -15.82 -20.27 -1.75
C GLU A 289 -16.50 -19.00 -2.28
N GLY A 290 -16.00 -17.80 -1.95
CA GLY A 290 -16.58 -16.51 -2.36
C GLY A 290 -17.98 -16.25 -1.78
N ARG A 291 -18.32 -16.87 -0.63
CA ARG A 291 -19.64 -16.83 0.01
C ARG A 291 -19.70 -16.01 1.31
N LEU A 292 -18.71 -15.13 1.54
CA LEU A 292 -18.75 -14.20 2.67
C LEU A 292 -19.91 -13.22 2.51
N ARG A 293 -20.65 -13.02 3.60
CA ARG A 293 -21.72 -12.03 3.69
C ARG A 293 -21.14 -10.69 4.10
N PRO A 294 -21.82 -9.55 3.85
CA PRO A 294 -21.37 -8.23 4.31
C PRO A 294 -21.06 -8.19 5.81
N ASP A 295 -21.87 -8.83 6.65
CA ASP A 295 -21.65 -8.90 8.09
C ASP A 295 -20.40 -9.68 8.48
N ASP A 296 -19.98 -10.64 7.65
CA ASP A 296 -18.78 -11.43 7.93
C ASP A 296 -17.49 -10.64 7.71
N VAL A 297 -17.53 -9.49 7.01
CA VAL A 297 -16.35 -8.65 6.68
C VAL A 297 -16.43 -7.22 7.25
N SER A 298 -17.46 -6.92 8.04
CA SER A 298 -17.70 -5.60 8.62
C SER A 298 -17.53 -5.59 10.13
N GLY A 299 -17.34 -4.39 10.70
CA GLY A 299 -17.31 -4.19 12.15
C GLY A 299 -16.09 -4.75 12.88
N GLY A 300 -15.03 -5.14 12.16
CA GLY A 300 -13.74 -5.54 12.77
C GLY A 300 -13.07 -4.37 13.46
N THR A 301 -12.52 -4.57 14.66
CA THR A 301 -11.81 -3.55 15.45
C THR A 301 -10.32 -3.79 15.56
N PHE A 302 -9.87 -4.99 15.26
CA PHE A 302 -8.47 -5.41 15.22
C PHE A 302 -8.30 -6.52 14.19
N THR A 303 -7.12 -6.65 13.59
CA THR A 303 -6.84 -7.71 12.61
C THR A 303 -5.64 -8.55 13.03
N VAL A 304 -5.74 -9.86 12.80
CA VAL A 304 -4.62 -10.81 12.93
C VAL A 304 -4.26 -11.32 11.54
N SER A 305 -3.01 -11.13 11.13
CA SER A 305 -2.45 -11.65 9.88
C SER A 305 -1.37 -12.66 10.21
N ASN A 306 -1.57 -13.93 9.81
CA ASN A 306 -0.62 -15.01 10.11
C ASN A 306 -0.03 -15.56 8.81
N LEU A 307 1.28 -15.41 8.62
CA LEU A 307 2.03 -15.95 7.49
C LEU A 307 3.01 -17.07 7.90
N GLY A 308 2.94 -17.53 9.15
CA GLY A 308 3.81 -18.59 9.66
C GLY A 308 3.71 -19.90 8.86
N MET A 309 2.53 -20.23 8.32
CA MET A 309 2.34 -21.41 7.48
C MET A 309 3.07 -21.31 6.12
N TYR A 310 3.46 -20.12 5.68
CA TYR A 310 4.24 -19.88 4.46
C TYR A 310 5.73 -19.80 4.74
N GLY A 311 6.18 -20.06 5.97
CA GLY A 311 7.59 -20.03 6.34
C GLY A 311 8.17 -18.64 6.56
N VAL A 312 7.34 -17.61 6.67
CA VAL A 312 7.75 -16.22 6.92
C VAL A 312 8.13 -16.06 8.39
N ASP A 313 9.35 -15.59 8.65
CA ASP A 313 9.83 -15.37 10.02
C ASP A 313 9.18 -14.16 10.68
N SER A 314 9.12 -13.03 9.97
CA SER A 314 8.56 -11.76 10.45
C SER A 314 8.17 -10.90 9.27
N PHE A 315 7.14 -10.07 9.44
CA PHE A 315 6.70 -9.08 8.45
C PHE A 315 5.91 -7.97 9.15
N ASP A 316 5.76 -6.82 8.50
CA ASP A 316 4.91 -5.74 8.95
C ASP A 316 3.66 -5.67 8.08
N ALA A 317 2.50 -5.79 8.69
CA ALA A 317 1.24 -5.72 7.98
C ALA A 317 0.76 -4.26 7.84
N ILE A 318 0.08 -3.95 6.74
CA ILE A 318 -0.61 -2.67 6.56
C ILE A 318 -1.85 -2.66 7.46
N VAL A 319 -2.06 -1.60 8.22
CA VAL A 319 -3.23 -1.43 9.09
C VAL A 319 -4.51 -1.48 8.25
N ASN A 320 -5.49 -2.28 8.68
CA ASN A 320 -6.79 -2.37 8.04
C ASN A 320 -7.69 -1.21 8.52
N ALA A 321 -7.49 -0.03 7.97
CA ALA A 321 -8.24 1.16 8.38
C ALA A 321 -9.77 0.93 8.31
N PRO A 322 -10.55 1.49 9.26
CA PRO A 322 -10.22 2.49 10.28
C PRO A 322 -9.70 1.91 11.60
N GLN A 323 -9.34 0.62 11.68
CA GLN A 323 -8.78 -0.01 12.87
C GLN A 323 -7.47 0.68 13.28
N ALA A 324 -7.16 0.68 14.59
CA ALA A 324 -5.94 1.30 15.10
C ALA A 324 -4.70 0.41 14.99
N ALA A 325 -4.87 -0.92 14.81
CA ALA A 325 -3.74 -1.84 14.81
C ALA A 325 -4.02 -3.15 14.07
N ILE A 326 -2.93 -3.81 13.67
CA ILE A 326 -2.92 -5.17 13.10
C ILE A 326 -1.73 -5.94 13.65
N LEU A 327 -1.96 -7.19 14.04
CA LEU A 327 -0.94 -8.13 14.49
C LEU A 327 -0.48 -9.00 13.31
N ALA A 328 0.79 -8.92 12.97
CA ALA A 328 1.48 -9.83 12.08
C ALA A 328 2.16 -10.94 12.88
N VAL A 329 1.95 -12.18 12.44
CA VAL A 329 2.40 -13.39 13.12
C VAL A 329 3.31 -14.17 12.17
N GLY A 330 4.57 -14.35 12.58
CA GLY A 330 5.54 -15.16 11.88
C GLY A 330 5.41 -16.66 12.18
N ARG A 331 6.35 -17.44 11.65
CA ARG A 331 6.45 -18.87 11.97
C ARG A 331 7.02 -19.07 13.37
N ILE A 332 6.62 -20.15 14.01
CA ILE A 332 7.30 -20.67 15.21
C ILE A 332 8.48 -21.50 14.75
N THR A 333 9.69 -21.14 15.22
CA THR A 333 10.92 -21.86 14.88
C THR A 333 11.84 -21.97 16.07
N ASP A 334 12.59 -23.08 16.18
CA ASP A 334 13.57 -23.27 17.23
C ASP A 334 14.73 -22.29 17.07
N ARG A 335 15.02 -21.54 18.14
CA ARG A 335 16.14 -20.61 18.22
C ARG A 335 16.92 -20.81 19.51
N ILE A 336 18.20 -20.52 19.48
CA ILE A 336 19.04 -20.48 20.68
C ILE A 336 18.80 -19.14 21.38
N VAL A 337 18.31 -19.21 22.61
CA VAL A 337 18.09 -18.06 23.49
C VAL A 337 18.87 -18.21 24.79
N ALA A 338 19.30 -17.10 25.38
CA ALA A 338 19.95 -17.10 26.69
C ALA A 338 18.90 -17.15 27.79
N ILE A 339 18.92 -18.18 28.64
CA ILE A 339 18.11 -18.29 29.86
C ILE A 339 19.08 -18.50 31.01
N ASP A 340 19.01 -17.64 32.04
CA ASP A 340 19.93 -17.67 33.18
C ASP A 340 21.40 -17.71 32.77
N GLY A 341 21.75 -17.01 31.68
CA GLY A 341 23.11 -16.94 31.13
C GLY A 341 23.56 -18.19 30.37
N GLN A 342 22.68 -19.17 30.14
CA GLN A 342 22.98 -20.41 29.40
C GLN A 342 22.19 -20.47 28.09
N PRO A 343 22.77 -21.05 27.03
CA PRO A 343 22.08 -21.22 25.75
C PRO A 343 21.04 -22.35 25.86
N HIS A 344 19.80 -22.03 25.52
CA HIS A 344 18.69 -22.99 25.43
C HIS A 344 18.04 -22.92 24.07
N VAL A 345 17.61 -24.06 23.54
CA VAL A 345 16.77 -24.12 22.34
C VAL A 345 15.32 -23.92 22.75
N ARG A 346 14.64 -22.94 22.16
CA ARG A 346 13.24 -22.62 22.41
C ARG A 346 12.48 -22.37 21.11
N PRO A 347 11.21 -22.75 21.02
CA PRO A 347 10.34 -22.39 19.91
C PRO A 347 9.97 -20.89 20.04
N ILE A 348 10.56 -20.07 19.19
CA ILE A 348 10.35 -18.61 19.20
C ILE A 348 9.36 -18.22 18.10
N LEU A 349 8.43 -17.35 18.48
CA LEU A 349 7.46 -16.70 17.63
C LEU A 349 7.78 -15.22 17.53
N GLU A 350 7.94 -14.71 16.31
CA GLU A 350 8.07 -13.28 16.07
C GLU A 350 6.69 -12.65 15.88
N LEU A 351 6.40 -11.65 16.70
CA LEU A 351 5.22 -10.80 16.58
C LEU A 351 5.65 -9.43 16.10
N SER A 352 4.91 -8.89 15.14
CA SER A 352 4.98 -7.48 14.74
C SER A 352 3.58 -6.86 14.82
N VAL A 353 3.45 -5.74 15.50
CA VAL A 353 2.19 -4.98 15.52
C VAL A 353 2.40 -3.65 14.84
N SER A 354 1.61 -3.41 13.80
CA SER A 354 1.54 -2.12 13.13
C SER A 354 0.40 -1.31 13.73
N PHE A 355 0.66 -0.04 14.03
CA PHE A 355 -0.29 0.87 14.67
C PHE A 355 -0.51 2.12 13.84
N ASP A 356 -1.71 2.70 13.95
CA ASP A 356 -2.01 4.06 13.54
C ASP A 356 -1.54 5.04 14.64
N HIS A 357 -0.47 5.82 14.34
CA HIS A 357 0.13 6.73 15.33
C HIS A 357 -0.79 7.88 15.73
N ARG A 358 -1.87 8.13 15.02
CA ARG A 358 -2.91 9.09 15.42
C ARG A 358 -3.77 8.58 16.58
N VAL A 359 -3.87 7.26 16.73
CA VAL A 359 -4.66 6.60 17.76
C VAL A 359 -3.78 6.10 18.90
N VAL A 360 -2.67 5.44 18.60
CA VAL A 360 -1.79 4.78 19.58
C VAL A 360 -0.39 5.38 19.46
N ASP A 361 0.20 5.73 20.61
CA ASP A 361 1.61 6.13 20.69
C ASP A 361 2.52 4.94 21.00
N GLY A 362 3.84 5.18 20.98
CA GLY A 362 4.84 4.14 21.21
C GLY A 362 4.72 3.46 22.57
N ALA A 363 4.43 4.20 23.65
CA ALA A 363 4.32 3.66 25.00
C ALA A 363 3.10 2.72 25.13
N ARG A 364 1.91 3.18 24.70
CA ARG A 364 0.69 2.38 24.70
C ARG A 364 0.79 1.15 23.81
N GLY A 365 1.45 1.29 22.64
CA GLY A 365 1.70 0.16 21.75
C GLY A 365 2.64 -0.87 22.39
N ALA A 366 3.68 -0.43 23.08
CA ALA A 366 4.63 -1.29 23.79
C ALA A 366 3.95 -2.03 24.96
N GLU A 367 3.12 -1.35 25.77
CA GLU A 367 2.35 -1.95 26.85
C GLU A 367 1.37 -3.02 26.34
N PHE A 368 0.71 -2.76 25.20
CA PHE A 368 -0.17 -3.75 24.57
C PHE A 368 0.63 -4.97 24.10
N LEU A 369 1.75 -4.77 23.41
CA LEU A 369 2.59 -5.86 22.92
C LEU A 369 3.20 -6.67 24.07
N ASP A 370 3.59 -6.02 25.16
CA ASP A 370 4.07 -6.68 26.39
C ASP A 370 2.98 -7.53 27.03
N SER A 371 1.77 -6.99 27.15
CA SER A 371 0.62 -7.74 27.68
C SER A 371 0.28 -8.95 26.80
N LEU A 372 0.30 -8.80 25.46
CA LEU A 372 0.06 -9.91 24.55
C LEU A 372 1.15 -10.98 24.64
N ALA A 373 2.42 -10.57 24.68
CA ALA A 373 3.54 -11.48 24.83
C ALA A 373 3.47 -12.26 26.15
N SER A 374 3.20 -11.57 27.26
CA SER A 374 3.02 -12.20 28.58
C SER A 374 1.88 -13.22 28.59
N LEU A 375 0.76 -12.95 27.91
CA LEU A 375 -0.34 -13.89 27.76
C LEU A 375 0.04 -15.12 26.90
N ILE A 376 0.92 -14.99 25.94
CA ILE A 376 1.43 -16.11 25.14
C ILE A 376 2.39 -16.97 25.96
N GLU A 377 3.29 -16.33 26.68
CA GLU A 377 4.29 -17.00 27.53
C GLU A 377 3.68 -17.62 28.78
N GLU A 378 2.60 -17.03 29.32
CA GLU A 378 1.90 -17.49 30.55
C GLU A 378 0.36 -17.47 30.35
N PRO A 379 -0.23 -18.36 29.53
CA PRO A 379 -1.68 -18.40 29.28
C PRO A 379 -2.51 -18.93 30.45
N SER A 380 -1.89 -19.27 31.59
CA SER A 380 -2.51 -19.99 32.70
C SER A 380 -3.73 -19.28 33.36
N GLY A 381 -3.87 -17.97 33.16
CA GLY A 381 -5.06 -17.22 33.60
C GLY A 381 -6.30 -17.38 32.71
N LEU A 382 -6.19 -17.97 31.51
CA LEU A 382 -7.27 -18.11 30.52
C LEU A 382 -7.68 -19.57 30.27
N VAL A 383 -6.97 -20.52 30.89
CA VAL A 383 -7.32 -21.95 30.82
C VAL A 383 -8.35 -22.23 31.89
N ARG A 384 -9.63 -21.99 31.62
CA ARG A 384 -10.77 -22.48 32.39
C ARG A 384 -11.55 -23.46 31.56
#